data_c37d039a70041ffd5b5135a3b27e85ca
#
_entry.id   c37d039a70041ffd5b5135a3b27e85ca
#
_cell.length_a   1.000
_cell.length_b   1.000
_cell.length_c   1.000
_cell.angle_alpha   90.00
_cell.angle_beta   90.00
_cell.angle_gamma   90.00
#
_symmetry.space_group_name_H-M   'P 1'
#
loop_
_entity.id
_entity.type
_entity.pdbx_description
1 polymer ?
#
loop_
_entity_poly.entity_id
_entity_poly.type
_entity_poly.pdbx_seq_one_letter_code
_entity_poly.pdbx_strand_id
1 'polypeptide(L)'
;MTETAQRGRRSRRELPPPLPPETRTVGQLVAEAVRFYGSRFWPSLALGIPPAILTVAVAPLNRIEALLLVVTAGALLVTASYVAACALVAGRRPGSLPLAFATGVLVFAPAPVLATAFVLPAIAWLALLGFAVPAVLLEERGFRFAFRRGIELARADYVHALGSLATLVIVVFLCQGVLFFVLRGAGEAAIAVAGFLASLVISPLLFLGSALLYYDQAARVRSSKCDGALPRGKPASPGPVRHPSSR
;
A
#
# COMPACT_ATOMS: atom_id res chain seq x y z
N MET A 1 10.94 47.30 26.74
CA MET A 1 10.20 47.13 25.47
C MET A 1 10.74 45.97 24.65
N THR A 2 10.72 44.72 25.14
CA THR A 2 11.30 43.54 24.48
C THR A 2 10.42 42.29 24.61
N GLU A 3 9.14 42.42 24.98
CA GLU A 3 8.27 41.26 25.29
C GLU A 3 7.22 40.95 24.17
N THR A 4 7.15 41.75 23.15
CA THR A 4 6.14 41.60 22.07
C THR A 4 6.60 40.84 20.81
N ALA A 5 7.87 40.48 20.74
CA ALA A 5 8.42 39.81 19.54
C ALA A 5 8.33 38.26 19.56
N GLN A 6 7.89 37.65 20.65
CA GLN A 6 7.89 36.18 20.81
C GLN A 6 6.52 35.51 20.59
N ARG A 7 5.44 36.26 20.34
CA ARG A 7 4.09 35.73 20.09
C ARG A 7 3.78 35.31 18.65
N GLY A 8 4.71 35.40 17.73
CA GLY A 8 4.51 35.13 16.29
C GLY A 8 4.92 33.75 15.79
N ARG A 9 5.65 32.94 16.57
CA ARG A 9 5.88 31.53 16.23
C ARG A 9 4.66 30.72 16.63
N ARG A 10 3.60 30.76 15.81
CA ARG A 10 2.58 29.72 15.81
C ARG A 10 3.32 28.40 15.78
N SER A 11 3.29 27.66 16.89
CA SER A 11 3.76 26.31 16.97
C SER A 11 3.12 25.57 15.76
N ARG A 12 3.91 25.26 14.74
CA ARG A 12 3.53 24.15 13.86
C ARG A 12 3.16 23.04 14.84
N ARG A 13 1.88 22.69 14.91
CA ARG A 13 1.45 21.51 15.65
C ARG A 13 2.33 20.38 15.11
N GLU A 14 3.37 20.06 15.84
CA GLU A 14 4.18 18.89 15.55
C GLU A 14 3.18 17.75 15.58
N LEU A 15 2.89 17.20 14.43
CA LEU A 15 2.05 16.02 14.34
C LEU A 15 2.72 14.96 15.21
N PRO A 16 1.93 14.25 16.04
CA PRO A 16 2.50 13.19 16.86
C PRO A 16 3.34 12.25 15.99
N PRO A 17 4.47 11.74 16.52
CA PRO A 17 5.32 10.83 15.77
C PRO A 17 4.48 9.66 15.22
N PRO A 18 4.75 9.19 14.00
CA PRO A 18 4.02 8.09 13.42
C PRO A 18 4.13 6.87 14.34
N LEU A 19 3.01 6.22 14.61
CA LEU A 19 2.99 4.99 15.41
C LEU A 19 3.90 3.92 14.79
N PRO A 20 4.49 3.03 15.62
CA PRO A 20 5.28 1.91 15.12
C PRO A 20 4.49 1.11 14.08
N PRO A 21 5.11 0.61 13.00
CA PRO A 21 4.41 -0.10 11.93
C PRO A 21 3.58 -1.28 12.40
N GLU A 22 4.03 -2.00 13.43
CA GLU A 22 3.34 -3.17 13.98
C GLU A 22 2.00 -2.86 14.64
N THR A 23 1.74 -1.61 15.06
CA THR A 23 0.51 -1.20 15.76
C THR A 23 -0.43 -0.36 14.91
N ARG A 24 -0.08 -0.10 13.64
CA ARG A 24 -0.89 0.74 12.76
C ARG A 24 -2.26 0.13 12.46
N THR A 25 -3.28 0.97 12.56
CA THR A 25 -4.64 0.65 12.07
C THR A 25 -4.75 0.94 10.57
N VAL A 26 -5.77 0.39 9.93
CA VAL A 26 -6.06 0.62 8.50
C VAL A 26 -6.19 2.11 8.17
N GLY A 27 -6.91 2.87 9.02
CA GLY A 27 -7.06 4.31 8.83
C GLY A 27 -5.74 5.09 8.91
N GLN A 28 -4.84 4.66 9.79
CA GLN A 28 -3.50 5.25 9.92
C GLN A 28 -2.62 4.94 8.71
N LEU A 29 -2.75 3.74 8.12
CA LEU A 29 -2.07 3.40 6.87
C LEU A 29 -2.49 4.32 5.73
N VAL A 30 -3.80 4.57 5.58
CA VAL A 30 -4.33 5.51 4.58
C VAL A 30 -3.83 6.93 4.83
N ALA A 31 -3.88 7.41 6.07
CA ALA A 31 -3.37 8.73 6.43
C ALA A 31 -1.87 8.89 6.14
N GLU A 32 -1.07 7.85 6.39
CA GLU A 32 0.36 7.85 6.08
C GLU A 32 0.62 7.83 4.57
N ALA A 33 -0.18 7.07 3.79
CA ALA A 33 -0.11 7.09 2.32
C ALA A 33 -0.39 8.50 1.76
N VAL A 34 -1.41 9.18 2.28
CA VAL A 34 -1.75 10.57 1.90
C VAL A 34 -0.62 11.54 2.30
N ARG A 35 -0.07 11.38 3.50
CA ARG A 35 1.04 12.19 3.99
C ARG A 35 2.28 12.01 3.13
N PHE A 36 2.62 10.77 2.79
CA PHE A 36 3.75 10.45 1.93
C PHE A 36 3.56 11.02 0.53
N TYR A 37 2.35 10.87 -0.03
CA TYR A 37 1.98 11.48 -1.30
C TYR A 37 2.19 13.00 -1.30
N GLY A 38 1.70 13.69 -0.27
CA GLY A 38 1.87 15.15 -0.14
C GLY A 38 3.33 15.58 0.03
N SER A 39 4.14 14.79 0.74
CA SER A 39 5.56 15.10 0.96
C SER A 39 6.42 14.94 -0.30
N ARG A 40 6.03 14.06 -1.23
CA ARG A 40 6.70 13.78 -2.51
C ARG A 40 5.73 13.87 -3.68
N PHE A 41 5.01 14.98 -3.76
CA PHE A 41 3.88 15.14 -4.67
C PHE A 41 4.20 14.79 -6.13
N TRP A 42 5.23 15.39 -6.72
CA TRP A 42 5.56 15.20 -8.14
C TRP A 42 5.98 13.75 -8.49
N PRO A 43 6.90 13.11 -7.76
CA PRO A 43 7.22 11.72 -8.01
C PRO A 43 6.01 10.80 -7.78
N SER A 44 5.19 11.09 -6.78
CA SER A 44 3.99 10.30 -6.51
C SER A 44 2.94 10.46 -7.61
N LEU A 45 2.72 11.68 -8.11
CA LEU A 45 1.81 11.95 -9.21
C LEU A 45 2.22 11.19 -10.48
N ALA A 46 3.54 11.11 -10.76
CA ALA A 46 4.05 10.37 -11.92
C ALA A 46 3.66 8.88 -11.90
N LEU A 47 3.45 8.28 -10.73
CA LEU A 47 2.96 6.90 -10.62
C LEU A 47 1.53 6.72 -11.16
N GLY A 48 0.77 7.80 -11.25
CA GLY A 48 -0.59 7.80 -11.80
C GLY A 48 -0.64 7.89 -13.34
N ILE A 49 0.48 8.25 -14.00
CA ILE A 49 0.51 8.40 -15.46
C ILE A 49 0.16 7.08 -16.18
N PRO A 50 0.78 5.92 -15.85
CA PRO A 50 0.47 4.68 -16.52
C PRO A 50 -1.01 4.27 -16.42
N PRO A 51 -1.65 4.26 -15.23
CA PRO A 51 -3.08 3.93 -15.13
C PRO A 51 -3.98 5.01 -15.78
N ALA A 52 -3.58 6.28 -15.79
CA ALA A 52 -4.34 7.34 -16.49
C ALA A 52 -4.33 7.13 -18.01
N ILE A 53 -3.18 6.77 -18.59
CA ILE A 53 -3.08 6.40 -20.02
C ILE A 53 -3.96 5.17 -20.31
N LEU A 54 -3.92 4.17 -19.45
CA LEU A 54 -4.74 2.97 -19.59
C LEU A 54 -6.24 3.30 -19.59
N THR A 55 -6.68 4.21 -18.70
CA THR A 55 -8.08 4.64 -18.62
C THR A 55 -8.57 5.23 -19.93
N VAL A 56 -7.76 6.07 -20.58
CA VAL A 56 -8.09 6.68 -21.89
C VAL A 56 -8.05 5.62 -23.00
N ALA A 57 -7.07 4.73 -22.98
CA ALA A 57 -6.91 3.69 -24.00
C ALA A 57 -8.07 2.66 -23.99
N VAL A 58 -8.65 2.40 -22.84
CA VAL A 58 -9.77 1.45 -22.67
C VAL A 58 -11.11 2.07 -23.08
N ALA A 59 -11.26 3.39 -22.99
CA ALA A 59 -12.54 4.07 -23.16
C ALA A 59 -13.26 3.78 -24.52
N PRO A 60 -12.58 3.72 -25.69
CA PRO A 60 -13.22 3.43 -26.98
C PRO A 60 -13.41 1.93 -27.26
N LEU A 61 -12.92 1.02 -26.41
CA LEU A 61 -12.87 -0.40 -26.69
C LEU A 61 -14.13 -1.13 -26.21
N ASN A 62 -14.48 -2.23 -26.90
CA ASN A 62 -15.48 -3.13 -26.39
C ASN A 62 -14.97 -3.93 -25.17
N ARG A 63 -15.87 -4.62 -24.47
CA ARG A 63 -15.54 -5.30 -23.20
C ARG A 63 -14.41 -6.32 -23.34
N ILE A 64 -14.34 -7.06 -24.43
CA ILE A 64 -13.32 -8.10 -24.63
C ILE A 64 -11.98 -7.46 -24.95
N GLU A 65 -11.94 -6.49 -25.86
CA GLU A 65 -10.73 -5.74 -26.22
C GLU A 65 -10.18 -4.99 -24.99
N ALA A 66 -11.06 -4.32 -24.22
CA ALA A 66 -10.70 -3.67 -22.99
C ALA A 66 -10.06 -4.64 -21.98
N LEU A 67 -10.67 -5.82 -21.80
CA LEU A 67 -10.11 -6.86 -20.91
C LEU A 67 -8.74 -7.34 -21.39
N LEU A 68 -8.59 -7.62 -22.69
CA LEU A 68 -7.31 -8.04 -23.26
C LEU A 68 -6.24 -6.96 -23.08
N LEU A 69 -6.58 -5.69 -23.34
CA LEU A 69 -5.65 -4.58 -23.14
C LEU A 69 -5.25 -4.44 -21.68
N VAL A 70 -6.20 -4.56 -20.73
CA VAL A 70 -5.92 -4.45 -19.29
C VAL A 70 -5.08 -5.63 -18.78
N VAL A 71 -5.35 -6.85 -19.25
CA VAL A 71 -4.58 -8.04 -18.85
C VAL A 71 -3.15 -8.00 -19.40
N THR A 72 -2.94 -7.43 -20.59
CA THR A 72 -1.61 -7.36 -21.24
C THR A 72 -0.89 -6.06 -20.90
N ALA A 73 -1.19 -4.99 -21.62
CA ALA A 73 -0.53 -3.69 -21.44
C ALA A 73 -0.82 -3.09 -20.05
N GLY A 74 -2.06 -3.25 -19.53
CA GLY A 74 -2.42 -2.80 -18.20
C GLY A 74 -1.61 -3.45 -17.09
N ALA A 75 -1.39 -4.77 -17.17
CA ALA A 75 -0.54 -5.47 -16.21
C ALA A 75 0.90 -4.93 -16.22
N LEU A 76 1.46 -4.63 -17.39
CA LEU A 76 2.78 -4.02 -17.51
C LEU A 76 2.83 -2.62 -16.90
N LEU A 77 1.85 -1.77 -17.23
CA LEU A 77 1.76 -0.39 -16.76
C LEU A 77 1.55 -0.30 -15.24
N VAL A 78 0.64 -1.12 -14.70
CA VAL A 78 0.38 -1.20 -13.25
C VAL A 78 1.60 -1.74 -12.52
N THR A 79 2.27 -2.75 -13.07
CA THR A 79 3.52 -3.27 -12.50
C THR A 79 4.59 -2.19 -12.46
N ALA A 80 4.78 -1.42 -13.54
CA ALA A 80 5.75 -0.32 -13.57
C ALA A 80 5.47 0.71 -12.47
N SER A 81 4.20 1.13 -12.33
CA SER A 81 3.78 2.05 -11.28
C SER A 81 4.02 1.49 -9.88
N TYR A 82 3.70 0.21 -9.64
CA TYR A 82 3.87 -0.41 -8.33
C TYR A 82 5.34 -0.63 -7.97
N VAL A 83 6.17 -1.09 -8.90
CA VAL A 83 7.63 -1.21 -8.71
C VAL A 83 8.25 0.15 -8.40
N ALA A 84 7.86 1.20 -9.14
CA ALA A 84 8.31 2.56 -8.90
C ALA A 84 7.83 3.08 -7.52
N ALA A 85 6.60 2.80 -7.11
CA ALA A 85 6.09 3.14 -5.78
C ALA A 85 6.89 2.45 -4.66
N CYS A 86 7.18 1.15 -4.80
CA CYS A 86 8.01 0.41 -3.85
C CYS A 86 9.42 1.01 -3.75
N ALA A 87 10.05 1.37 -4.87
CA ALA A 87 11.35 2.02 -4.89
C ALA A 87 11.33 3.40 -4.25
N LEU A 88 10.25 4.19 -4.50
CA LEU A 88 10.07 5.52 -3.93
C LEU A 88 9.90 5.47 -2.41
N VAL A 89 9.11 4.52 -1.90
CA VAL A 89 8.89 4.31 -0.46
C VAL A 89 10.16 3.78 0.21
N ALA A 90 10.90 2.88 -0.46
CA ALA A 90 12.15 2.33 0.06
C ALA A 90 13.24 3.39 0.22
N GLY A 91 13.25 4.44 -0.61
CA GLY A 91 14.26 5.50 -0.58
C GLY A 91 15.68 5.03 -0.92
N ARG A 92 15.83 3.82 -1.44
CA ARG A 92 17.10 3.21 -1.83
C ARG A 92 17.03 2.62 -3.24
N ARG A 93 18.19 2.37 -3.84
CA ARG A 93 18.23 1.71 -5.15
C ARG A 93 17.56 0.33 -5.04
N PRO A 94 16.63 0.00 -5.94
CA PRO A 94 16.01 -1.30 -5.96
C PRO A 94 17.05 -2.37 -6.36
N GLY A 95 16.86 -3.58 -5.86
CA GLY A 95 17.63 -4.74 -6.27
C GLY A 95 17.35 -5.13 -7.73
N SER A 96 17.00 -6.37 -7.99
CA SER A 96 16.73 -6.84 -9.36
C SER A 96 15.43 -6.29 -9.92
N LEU A 97 15.49 -5.15 -10.65
CA LEU A 97 14.34 -4.54 -11.35
C LEU A 97 13.65 -5.51 -12.33
N PRO A 98 14.37 -6.24 -13.21
CA PRO A 98 13.72 -7.12 -14.17
C PRO A 98 12.96 -8.26 -13.48
N LEU A 99 13.51 -8.80 -12.40
CA LEU A 99 12.85 -9.86 -11.64
C LEU A 99 11.60 -9.33 -10.90
N ALA A 100 11.68 -8.14 -10.32
CA ALA A 100 10.54 -7.50 -9.68
C ALA A 100 9.42 -7.17 -10.68
N PHE A 101 9.81 -6.73 -11.88
CA PHE A 101 8.87 -6.47 -12.97
C PHE A 101 8.19 -7.77 -13.45
N ALA A 102 8.95 -8.82 -13.71
CA ALA A 102 8.39 -10.13 -14.09
C ALA A 102 7.45 -10.69 -13.01
N THR A 103 7.84 -10.55 -11.72
CA THR A 103 6.98 -10.93 -10.58
C THR A 103 5.70 -10.12 -10.55
N GLY A 104 5.77 -8.81 -10.77
CA GLY A 104 4.61 -7.92 -10.79
C GLY A 104 3.64 -8.25 -11.92
N VAL A 105 4.15 -8.49 -13.14
CA VAL A 105 3.30 -8.90 -14.27
C VAL A 105 2.54 -10.19 -13.95
N LEU A 106 3.22 -11.19 -13.37
CA LEU A 106 2.58 -12.44 -12.97
C LEU A 106 1.51 -12.25 -11.88
N VAL A 107 1.70 -11.29 -10.99
CA VAL A 107 0.73 -10.97 -9.92
C VAL A 107 -0.44 -10.15 -10.45
N PHE A 108 -0.18 -9.15 -11.30
CA PHE A 108 -1.22 -8.22 -11.75
C PHE A 108 -2.02 -8.70 -12.97
N ALA A 109 -1.46 -9.53 -13.86
CA ALA A 109 -2.17 -10.00 -15.05
C ALA A 109 -3.46 -10.80 -14.75
N PRO A 110 -3.53 -11.70 -13.74
CA PRO A 110 -4.75 -12.41 -13.41
C PRO A 110 -5.83 -11.56 -12.72
N ALA A 111 -5.43 -10.45 -12.07
CA ALA A 111 -6.34 -9.65 -11.25
C ALA A 111 -7.57 -9.10 -12.02
N PRO A 112 -7.43 -8.54 -13.25
CA PRO A 112 -8.57 -8.08 -14.03
C PRO A 112 -9.53 -9.21 -14.40
N VAL A 113 -9.02 -10.40 -14.71
CA VAL A 113 -9.84 -11.58 -15.03
C VAL A 113 -10.65 -12.00 -13.79
N LEU A 114 -10.01 -12.07 -12.63
CA LEU A 114 -10.70 -12.36 -11.37
C LEU A 114 -11.76 -11.30 -11.05
N ALA A 115 -11.48 -10.04 -11.33
CA ALA A 115 -12.39 -8.93 -11.11
C ALA A 115 -13.64 -8.97 -12.01
N THR A 116 -13.58 -9.64 -13.20
CA THR A 116 -14.76 -9.81 -14.05
C THR A 116 -15.83 -10.71 -13.42
N ALA A 117 -15.42 -11.66 -12.58
CA ALA A 117 -16.34 -12.50 -11.81
C ALA A 117 -16.83 -11.76 -10.56
N PHE A 118 -15.91 -11.36 -9.70
CA PHE A 118 -16.16 -10.56 -8.49
C PHE A 118 -14.91 -9.80 -8.08
N VAL A 119 -15.08 -8.61 -7.53
CA VAL A 119 -13.95 -7.77 -7.08
C VAL A 119 -13.21 -8.39 -5.88
N LEU A 120 -13.91 -9.06 -4.97
CA LEU A 120 -13.31 -9.67 -3.78
C LEU A 120 -12.22 -10.71 -4.07
N PRO A 121 -12.38 -11.68 -5.00
CA PRO A 121 -11.30 -12.59 -5.40
C PRO A 121 -10.07 -11.87 -5.92
N ALA A 122 -10.24 -10.78 -6.69
CA ALA A 122 -9.11 -9.99 -7.18
C ALA A 122 -8.37 -9.31 -6.01
N ILE A 123 -9.07 -8.70 -5.06
CA ILE A 123 -8.48 -8.10 -3.88
C ILE A 123 -7.79 -9.17 -3.01
N ALA A 124 -8.43 -10.32 -2.81
CA ALA A 124 -7.86 -11.44 -2.05
C ALA A 124 -6.57 -11.97 -2.69
N TRP A 125 -6.55 -12.10 -4.02
CA TRP A 125 -5.37 -12.47 -4.80
C TRP A 125 -4.24 -11.46 -4.60
N LEU A 126 -4.52 -10.16 -4.75
CA LEU A 126 -3.54 -9.10 -4.58
C LEU A 126 -3.06 -8.98 -3.12
N ALA A 127 -3.92 -9.19 -2.13
CA ALA A 127 -3.55 -9.23 -0.72
C ALA A 127 -2.61 -10.39 -0.39
N LEU A 128 -2.77 -11.53 -1.08
CA LEU A 128 -1.92 -12.71 -0.89
C LEU A 128 -0.58 -12.60 -1.60
N LEU A 129 -0.56 -12.14 -2.85
CA LEU A 129 0.61 -12.19 -3.72
C LEU A 129 1.26 -10.84 -4.00
N GLY A 130 0.57 -9.73 -3.76
CA GLY A 130 1.08 -8.37 -4.01
C GLY A 130 2.39 -8.07 -3.26
N PHE A 131 2.60 -8.70 -2.10
CA PHE A 131 3.83 -8.56 -1.33
C PHE A 131 5.06 -9.25 -1.94
N ALA A 132 4.89 -10.10 -2.96
CA ALA A 132 6.02 -10.72 -3.64
C ALA A 132 6.89 -9.70 -4.38
N VAL A 133 6.27 -8.64 -4.95
CA VAL A 133 7.00 -7.59 -5.67
C VAL A 133 7.97 -6.82 -4.77
N PRO A 134 7.53 -6.20 -3.64
CA PRO A 134 8.46 -5.55 -2.75
C PRO A 134 9.44 -6.52 -2.09
N ALA A 135 9.09 -7.80 -1.89
CA ALA A 135 10.01 -8.80 -1.38
C ALA A 135 11.20 -9.03 -2.33
N VAL A 136 10.97 -9.09 -3.65
CA VAL A 136 12.06 -9.16 -4.65
C VAL A 136 12.94 -7.91 -4.60
N LEU A 137 12.31 -6.73 -4.56
CA LEU A 137 13.02 -5.45 -4.61
C LEU A 137 13.88 -5.18 -3.38
N LEU A 138 13.43 -5.62 -2.21
CA LEU A 138 14.00 -5.22 -0.93
C LEU A 138 14.86 -6.30 -0.29
N GLU A 139 14.53 -7.58 -0.52
CA GLU A 139 15.25 -8.71 0.05
C GLU A 139 16.28 -9.33 -0.92
N GLU A 140 16.33 -8.85 -2.19
CA GLU A 140 17.31 -9.21 -3.24
C GLU A 140 17.45 -10.73 -3.46
N ARG A 141 16.39 -11.48 -3.24
CA ARG A 141 16.37 -12.94 -3.35
C ARG A 141 15.57 -13.39 -4.57
N GLY A 142 15.84 -14.64 -5.00
CA GLY A 142 15.22 -15.20 -6.19
C GLY A 142 13.69 -15.30 -6.12
N PHE A 143 13.05 -15.47 -7.28
CA PHE A 143 11.61 -15.50 -7.51
C PHE A 143 10.82 -16.41 -6.53
N ARG A 144 11.24 -17.68 -6.37
CA ARG A 144 10.56 -18.64 -5.46
C ARG A 144 10.57 -18.17 -4.01
N PHE A 145 11.66 -17.57 -3.58
CA PHE A 145 11.79 -17.03 -2.23
C PHE A 145 10.82 -15.86 -2.04
N ALA A 146 10.72 -14.94 -3.01
CA ALA A 146 9.87 -13.77 -2.94
C ALA A 146 8.38 -14.14 -2.83
N PHE A 147 7.92 -15.11 -3.61
CA PHE A 147 6.54 -15.63 -3.50
C PHE A 147 6.28 -16.26 -2.13
N ARG A 148 7.19 -17.13 -1.68
CA ARG A 148 7.07 -17.75 -0.35
C ARG A 148 7.06 -16.68 0.74
N ARG A 149 7.91 -15.68 0.64
CA ARG A 149 7.99 -14.57 1.57
C ARG A 149 6.73 -13.70 1.54
N GLY A 150 6.24 -13.38 0.35
CA GLY A 150 4.98 -12.64 0.17
C GLY A 150 3.80 -13.36 0.83
N ILE A 151 3.68 -14.68 0.62
CA ILE A 151 2.64 -15.50 1.24
C ILE A 151 2.83 -15.59 2.78
N GLU A 152 4.06 -15.71 3.27
CA GLU A 152 4.36 -15.70 4.71
C GLU A 152 3.89 -14.38 5.35
N LEU A 153 4.22 -13.25 4.72
CA LEU A 153 3.82 -11.93 5.19
C LEU A 153 2.30 -11.75 5.14
N ALA A 154 1.66 -12.18 4.06
CA ALA A 154 0.21 -12.12 3.95
C ALA A 154 -0.48 -12.98 5.01
N ARG A 155 0.01 -14.19 5.27
CA ARG A 155 -0.59 -15.12 6.25
C ARG A 155 -0.37 -14.71 7.70
N ALA A 156 0.63 -13.90 8.00
CA ALA A 156 0.90 -13.46 9.36
C ALA A 156 -0.28 -12.68 9.97
N ASP A 157 -0.94 -11.84 9.15
CA ASP A 157 -2.19 -11.16 9.51
C ASP A 157 -2.98 -10.88 8.22
N TYR A 158 -3.56 -11.95 7.65
CA TYR A 158 -4.26 -11.88 6.37
C TYR A 158 -5.49 -10.97 6.42
N VAL A 159 -6.21 -10.99 7.54
CA VAL A 159 -7.41 -10.15 7.71
C VAL A 159 -7.04 -8.67 7.67
N HIS A 160 -5.95 -8.28 8.34
CA HIS A 160 -5.45 -6.92 8.30
C HIS A 160 -4.94 -6.53 6.91
N ALA A 161 -4.19 -7.40 6.23
CA ALA A 161 -3.70 -7.15 4.88
C ALA A 161 -4.85 -6.99 3.88
N LEU A 162 -5.82 -7.91 3.91
CA LEU A 162 -7.01 -7.87 3.07
C LEU A 162 -7.87 -6.64 3.36
N GLY A 163 -8.14 -6.35 4.65
CA GLY A 163 -8.92 -5.21 5.07
C GLY A 163 -8.27 -3.88 4.69
N SER A 164 -6.95 -3.76 4.84
CA SER A 164 -6.21 -2.55 4.44
C SER A 164 -6.25 -2.34 2.93
N LEU A 165 -6.01 -3.39 2.14
CA LEU A 165 -6.07 -3.30 0.68
C LEU A 165 -7.50 -3.02 0.19
N ALA A 166 -8.50 -3.70 0.76
CA ALA A 166 -9.91 -3.46 0.45
C ALA A 166 -10.31 -2.01 0.75
N THR A 167 -9.89 -1.47 1.89
CA THR A 167 -10.17 -0.06 2.25
C THR A 167 -9.52 0.90 1.26
N LEU A 168 -8.27 0.68 0.86
CA LEU A 168 -7.60 1.50 -0.17
C LEU A 168 -8.36 1.44 -1.49
N VAL A 169 -8.76 0.26 -1.94
CA VAL A 169 -9.55 0.07 -3.17
C VAL A 169 -10.90 0.77 -3.08
N ILE A 170 -11.61 0.64 -1.95
CA ILE A 170 -12.90 1.30 -1.73
C ILE A 170 -12.74 2.82 -1.76
N VAL A 171 -11.74 3.37 -1.08
CA VAL A 171 -11.48 4.83 -1.09
C VAL A 171 -11.23 5.33 -2.51
N VAL A 172 -10.36 4.65 -3.27
CA VAL A 172 -10.07 4.99 -4.66
C VAL A 172 -11.33 4.92 -5.52
N PHE A 173 -12.11 3.83 -5.38
CA PHE A 173 -13.33 3.61 -6.14
C PHE A 173 -14.41 4.66 -5.82
N LEU A 174 -14.60 4.99 -4.54
CA LEU A 174 -15.55 6.03 -4.12
C LEU A 174 -15.15 7.41 -4.66
N CYS A 175 -13.88 7.78 -4.57
CA CYS A 175 -13.39 9.06 -5.10
C CYS A 175 -13.60 9.16 -6.62
N GLN A 176 -13.30 8.09 -7.36
CA GLN A 176 -13.53 8.03 -8.80
C GLN A 176 -15.02 8.05 -9.13
N GLY A 177 -15.83 7.31 -8.39
CA GLY A 177 -17.29 7.26 -8.56
C GLY A 177 -17.98 8.60 -8.32
N VAL A 178 -17.58 9.32 -7.26
CA VAL A 178 -18.08 10.67 -6.98
C VAL A 178 -17.74 11.61 -8.12
N LEU A 179 -16.50 11.59 -8.61
CA LEU A 179 -16.08 12.45 -9.71
C LEU A 179 -16.84 12.13 -10.99
N PHE A 180 -17.04 10.86 -11.33
CA PHE A 180 -17.85 10.42 -12.46
C PHE A 180 -19.29 10.90 -12.31
N PHE A 181 -19.89 10.75 -11.13
CA PHE A 181 -21.27 11.15 -10.88
C PHE A 181 -21.46 12.68 -11.03
N VAL A 182 -20.53 13.46 -10.50
CA VAL A 182 -20.58 14.95 -10.60
C VAL A 182 -20.48 15.41 -12.05
N LEU A 183 -19.65 14.74 -12.86
CA LEU A 183 -19.34 15.18 -14.23
C LEU A 183 -20.18 14.51 -15.31
N ARG A 184 -21.08 13.56 -14.95
CA ARG A 184 -21.90 12.82 -15.92
C ARG A 184 -22.79 13.72 -16.82
N GLY A 185 -23.12 14.93 -16.37
CA GLY A 185 -23.91 15.90 -17.13
C GLY A 185 -23.11 16.84 -18.04
N ALA A 186 -21.78 16.76 -17.99
CA ALA A 186 -20.89 17.69 -18.68
C ALA A 186 -20.44 17.23 -20.10
N GLY A 187 -20.96 16.09 -20.58
CA GLY A 187 -20.64 15.50 -21.89
C GLY A 187 -19.50 14.48 -21.85
N GLU A 188 -19.38 13.69 -22.92
CA GLU A 188 -18.42 12.56 -22.99
C GLU A 188 -16.96 12.99 -22.84
N ALA A 189 -16.57 14.10 -23.44
CA ALA A 189 -15.20 14.64 -23.33
C ALA A 189 -14.85 15.00 -21.88
N ALA A 190 -15.79 15.61 -21.13
CA ALA A 190 -15.58 15.94 -19.74
C ALA A 190 -15.45 14.68 -18.84
N ILE A 191 -16.21 13.65 -19.12
CA ILE A 191 -16.13 12.35 -18.43
C ILE A 191 -14.76 11.71 -18.70
N ALA A 192 -14.26 11.71 -19.94
CA ALA A 192 -12.96 11.15 -20.29
C ALA A 192 -11.81 11.92 -19.59
N VAL A 193 -11.85 13.25 -19.60
CA VAL A 193 -10.87 14.09 -18.89
C VAL A 193 -10.92 13.83 -17.38
N ALA A 194 -12.12 13.74 -16.82
CA ALA A 194 -12.30 13.44 -15.41
C ALA A 194 -11.75 12.06 -15.02
N GLY A 195 -12.01 11.04 -15.82
CA GLY A 195 -11.46 9.71 -15.62
C GLY A 195 -9.94 9.68 -15.67
N PHE A 196 -9.35 10.40 -16.64
CA PHE A 196 -7.90 10.58 -16.72
C PHE A 196 -7.33 11.25 -15.48
N LEU A 197 -7.87 12.40 -15.10
CA LEU A 197 -7.40 13.15 -13.92
C LEU A 197 -7.61 12.38 -12.62
N ALA A 198 -8.74 11.69 -12.48
CA ALA A 198 -9.00 10.84 -11.32
C ALA A 198 -7.98 9.71 -11.21
N SER A 199 -7.71 9.01 -12.31
CA SER A 199 -6.70 7.96 -12.35
C SER A 199 -5.30 8.52 -12.06
N LEU A 200 -4.95 9.67 -12.62
CA LEU A 200 -3.66 10.32 -12.41
C LEU A 200 -3.41 10.68 -10.95
N VAL A 201 -4.42 11.26 -10.29
CA VAL A 201 -4.28 11.81 -8.93
C VAL A 201 -4.53 10.75 -7.85
N ILE A 202 -5.49 9.84 -8.07
CA ILE A 202 -5.98 8.94 -7.02
C ILE A 202 -5.27 7.59 -7.05
N SER A 203 -4.90 7.05 -8.22
CA SER A 203 -4.23 5.74 -8.32
C SER A 203 -2.90 5.65 -7.55
N PRO A 204 -2.06 6.71 -7.48
CA PRO A 204 -0.84 6.68 -6.68
C PRO A 204 -1.06 6.32 -5.20
N LEU A 205 -2.20 6.70 -4.63
CA LEU A 205 -2.53 6.36 -3.23
C LEU A 205 -2.63 4.84 -3.03
N LEU A 206 -3.19 4.12 -4.02
CA LEU A 206 -3.27 2.66 -3.96
C LEU A 206 -1.87 2.03 -3.99
N PHE A 207 -0.99 2.48 -4.88
CA PHE A 207 0.36 1.94 -5.01
C PHE A 207 1.23 2.26 -3.78
N LEU A 208 1.19 3.51 -3.31
CA LEU A 208 1.93 3.92 -2.12
C LEU A 208 1.40 3.24 -0.86
N GLY A 209 0.07 3.17 -0.70
CA GLY A 209 -0.55 2.48 0.42
C GLY A 209 -0.21 0.99 0.46
N SER A 210 -0.23 0.32 -0.70
CA SER A 210 0.16 -1.09 -0.81
C SER A 210 1.65 -1.31 -0.54
N ALA A 211 2.52 -0.39 -0.97
CA ALA A 211 3.94 -0.43 -0.64
C ALA A 211 4.21 -0.20 0.85
N LEU A 212 3.50 0.73 1.49
CA LEU A 212 3.59 0.95 2.95
C LEU A 212 3.06 -0.24 3.75
N LEU A 213 1.99 -0.90 3.27
CA LEU A 213 1.43 -2.10 3.89
C LEU A 213 2.45 -3.25 3.96
N TYR A 214 3.34 -3.37 2.96
CA TYR A 214 4.43 -4.34 3.02
C TYR A 214 5.33 -4.12 4.24
N TYR A 215 5.71 -2.87 4.53
CA TYR A 215 6.54 -2.56 5.71
C TYR A 215 5.82 -2.85 7.02
N ASP A 216 4.53 -2.58 7.06
CA ASP A 216 3.65 -2.87 8.20
C ASP A 216 3.63 -4.37 8.49
N GLN A 217 3.38 -5.19 7.48
CA GLN A 217 3.38 -6.65 7.60
C GLN A 217 4.77 -7.21 7.94
N ALA A 218 5.82 -6.67 7.35
CA ALA A 218 7.20 -7.07 7.65
C ALA A 218 7.60 -6.75 9.09
N ALA A 219 7.11 -5.65 9.67
CA ALA A 219 7.33 -5.29 11.06
C ALA A 219 6.59 -6.25 12.00
N ARG A 220 5.31 -6.58 11.73
CA ARG A 220 4.49 -7.53 12.50
C ARG A 220 5.13 -8.91 12.58
N VAL A 221 5.66 -9.42 11.45
CA VAL A 221 6.37 -10.72 11.43
C VAL A 221 7.64 -10.69 12.27
N ARG A 222 8.35 -9.55 12.32
CA ARG A 222 9.55 -9.42 13.15
C ARG A 222 9.21 -9.39 14.63
N SER A 223 8.22 -8.60 15.05
CA SER A 223 7.81 -8.52 16.47
C SER A 223 7.33 -9.87 16.98
N SER A 224 6.50 -10.59 16.22
CA SER A 224 6.03 -11.93 16.62
C SER A 224 7.16 -12.95 16.78
N LYS A 225 8.22 -12.86 15.97
CA LYS A 225 9.42 -13.73 16.12
C LYS A 225 10.25 -13.37 17.35
N CYS A 226 10.34 -12.07 17.71
CA CYS A 226 11.04 -11.64 18.91
C CYS A 226 10.31 -12.09 20.18
N ASP A 227 8.97 -11.95 20.22
CA ASP A 227 8.16 -12.38 21.37
C ASP A 227 8.19 -13.90 21.57
N GLY A 228 8.25 -14.68 20.49
CA GLY A 228 8.40 -16.13 20.54
C GLY A 228 9.80 -16.61 20.92
N ALA A 229 10.82 -15.76 20.77
CA ALA A 229 12.22 -16.09 21.10
C ALA A 229 12.58 -15.75 22.55
N LEU A 230 11.79 -14.91 23.25
CA LEU A 230 11.97 -14.67 24.67
C LEU A 230 11.56 -15.95 25.42
N PRO A 231 12.47 -16.61 26.17
CA PRO A 231 12.09 -17.72 27.03
C PRO A 231 11.02 -17.17 27.97
N ARG A 232 9.84 -17.81 27.98
CA ARG A 232 8.81 -17.55 28.99
C ARG A 232 9.46 -17.76 30.35
N GLY A 233 10.01 -16.68 30.90
CA GLY A 233 10.55 -16.68 32.25
C GLY A 233 9.47 -17.25 33.16
N LYS A 234 9.76 -18.40 33.77
CA LYS A 234 8.97 -18.92 34.88
C LYS A 234 8.68 -17.72 35.80
N PRO A 235 7.41 -17.44 36.15
CA PRO A 235 7.13 -16.39 37.12
C PRO A 235 8.03 -16.67 38.32
N ALA A 236 8.88 -15.70 38.67
CA ALA A 236 9.70 -15.76 39.85
C ALA A 236 8.76 -16.10 41.01
N SER A 237 8.90 -17.29 41.60
CA SER A 237 8.13 -17.66 42.78
C SER A 237 8.39 -16.56 43.81
N PRO A 238 7.35 -15.96 44.40
CA PRO A 238 7.53 -14.94 45.43
C PRO A 238 8.37 -15.57 46.54
N GLY A 239 9.59 -15.05 46.69
CA GLY A 239 10.49 -15.51 47.75
C GLY A 239 9.79 -15.33 49.12
N PRO A 240 10.08 -16.20 50.08
CA PRO A 240 9.43 -16.19 51.39
C PRO A 240 9.62 -14.81 52.04
N VAL A 241 8.49 -14.14 52.36
CA VAL A 241 8.45 -12.90 53.08
C VAL A 241 9.09 -13.16 54.46
N ARG A 242 10.31 -12.66 54.67
CA ARG A 242 10.94 -12.65 56.00
C ARG A 242 10.19 -11.68 56.87
N HIS A 243 9.39 -12.19 57.79
CA HIS A 243 8.86 -11.38 58.88
C HIS A 243 10.01 -10.91 59.77
N PRO A 244 10.12 -9.57 60.09
CA PRO A 244 11.06 -9.10 61.07
C PRO A 244 10.56 -9.60 62.44
N SER A 245 11.38 -10.38 63.11
CA SER A 245 11.16 -10.75 64.51
C SER A 245 11.31 -9.52 65.40
N SER A 246 10.20 -9.14 66.01
CA SER A 246 10.17 -8.16 67.13
C SER A 246 11.03 -8.64 68.28
N ARG A 247 12.01 -7.86 68.68
CA ARG A 247 12.56 -7.83 70.03
C ARG A 247 12.49 -6.38 70.55
#